data_5b5e3010d8d8d8366534ac8cd42166e4
#
_entry.id   5b5e3010d8d8d8366534ac8cd42166e4
#
_cell.length_a   1.000
_cell.length_b   1.000
_cell.length_c   1.000
_cell.angle_alpha   90.00
_cell.angle_beta   90.00
_cell.angle_gamma   90.00
#
_symmetry.space_group_name_H-M   'P 1'
#
loop_
_entity.id
_entity.type
_entity.pdbx_description
1 polymer ?
#
loop_
_entity_poly.entity_id
_entity_poly.type
_entity_poly.pdbx_seq_one_letter_code
_entity_poly.pdbx_strand_id
1 'polypeptide(L)'
;ELIAEAVYRGLPIELKADYAKKRAAQLSRARMVRHELDLDADVQAVFVGEQAVSAYLEMPEEGFYVRSPKSFLGATGLRPEQVALFEDIVTLMMQHIKVRAESVLVEKQLAKQGAAATITHAIIGRPVNFQGIGGEESNRQAESILTLAAKRAGFVDVDFLFEPLAAGMDYEATLTDNKTVLVVDVGGGTTDCSVVKMGPAHKQKADRSEDFLGHSGQRIGGNDLDIALAMNAFMPHFGLGSLMTNGKPMPSKAFWNAVAVNDISAQREFSTLSSRKLIDELVKEAEQPQLLNRLLKVQQQQLSYQLVRQAERAKIALSDAENTDINLDFIEAALHAGVSRVLFENAIEPSLTKVEALMHQALSQAAKTLAADGSLIHENTSADNAAECKPDVIYVTGGTARSPAIYAKIAGIYPDIPVVVGDHFGSVTAGLTRWAQKLFAKH
;
A
#
# COMPACT_ATOMS: atom_id res chain seq x y z
N GLU A 1 -20.28 9.69 6.74
CA GLU A 1 -21.33 9.53 7.75
C GLU A 1 -21.58 8.05 8.06
N LEU A 2 -21.87 7.20 7.08
CA LEU A 2 -22.12 5.76 7.28
C LEU A 2 -20.92 5.01 7.89
N ILE A 3 -19.68 5.44 7.63
CA ILE A 3 -18.47 4.91 8.29
C ILE A 3 -18.53 5.15 9.80
N ALA A 4 -18.86 6.36 10.25
CA ALA A 4 -18.97 6.66 11.68
C ALA A 4 -20.07 5.83 12.37
N GLU A 5 -21.19 5.58 11.68
CA GLU A 5 -22.23 4.70 12.18
C GLU A 5 -21.75 3.24 12.30
N ALA A 6 -21.04 2.74 11.27
CA ALA A 6 -20.49 1.39 11.29
C ALA A 6 -19.49 1.21 12.44
N VAL A 7 -18.58 2.18 12.64
CA VAL A 7 -17.67 2.21 13.79
C VAL A 7 -18.43 2.16 15.10
N TYR A 8 -19.44 3.03 15.28
CA TYR A 8 -20.23 3.09 16.51
C TYR A 8 -20.87 1.75 16.88
N ARG A 9 -21.34 1.00 15.90
CA ARG A 9 -21.94 -0.33 16.13
C ARG A 9 -20.92 -1.33 16.69
N GLY A 10 -19.70 -1.30 16.21
CA GLY A 10 -18.60 -2.20 16.61
C GLY A 10 -17.83 -1.75 17.86
N LEU A 11 -18.12 -0.59 18.45
CA LEU A 11 -17.40 -0.10 19.63
C LEU A 11 -17.71 -0.93 20.90
N PRO A 12 -16.71 -1.10 21.78
CA PRO A 12 -16.93 -1.49 23.16
C PRO A 12 -17.92 -0.56 23.85
N ILE A 13 -18.74 -1.11 24.77
CA ILE A 13 -19.89 -0.39 25.33
C ILE A 13 -19.48 0.86 26.09
N GLU A 14 -18.33 0.80 26.76
CA GLU A 14 -17.74 1.89 27.54
C GLU A 14 -17.31 3.10 26.68
N LEU A 15 -17.02 2.89 25.39
CA LEU A 15 -16.56 3.93 24.47
C LEU A 15 -17.73 4.56 23.70
N LYS A 16 -18.91 3.95 23.68
CA LYS A 16 -20.04 4.40 22.85
C LYS A 16 -20.52 5.81 23.20
N ALA A 17 -20.60 6.16 24.50
CA ALA A 17 -21.09 7.45 24.93
C ALA A 17 -20.16 8.61 24.52
N ASP A 18 -18.86 8.46 24.73
CA ASP A 18 -17.85 9.46 24.32
C ASP A 18 -17.80 9.62 22.80
N TYR A 19 -17.80 8.50 22.08
CA TYR A 19 -17.80 8.51 20.61
C TYR A 19 -19.06 9.18 20.05
N ALA A 20 -20.24 8.86 20.57
CA ALA A 20 -21.49 9.47 20.14
C ALA A 20 -21.51 10.99 20.35
N LYS A 21 -20.92 11.47 21.44
CA LYS A 21 -20.75 12.90 21.69
C LYS A 21 -19.81 13.56 20.66
N LYS A 22 -18.64 12.93 20.40
CA LYS A 22 -17.62 13.44 19.47
C LYS A 22 -18.08 13.42 18.01
N ARG A 23 -18.92 12.45 17.62
CA ARG A 23 -19.40 12.23 16.24
C ARG A 23 -20.91 12.50 16.07
N ALA A 24 -21.51 13.30 16.96
CA ALA A 24 -22.96 13.53 16.95
C ALA A 24 -23.50 14.02 15.60
N ALA A 25 -22.78 14.94 14.95
CA ALA A 25 -23.18 15.47 13.65
C ALA A 25 -23.11 14.39 12.54
N GLN A 26 -22.06 13.56 12.53
CA GLN A 26 -21.88 12.48 11.56
C GLN A 26 -22.95 11.39 11.75
N LEU A 27 -23.23 11.00 12.99
CA LEU A 27 -24.25 10.00 13.32
C LEU A 27 -25.66 10.50 13.01
N SER A 28 -25.94 11.78 13.21
CA SER A 28 -27.23 12.39 12.82
C SER A 28 -27.38 12.36 11.29
N ARG A 29 -26.36 12.77 10.56
CA ARG A 29 -26.38 12.73 9.08
C ARG A 29 -26.44 11.31 8.53
N ALA A 30 -25.81 10.31 9.17
CA ALA A 30 -25.91 8.93 8.77
C ALA A 30 -27.35 8.41 8.76
N ARG A 31 -28.17 8.83 9.76
CA ARG A 31 -29.61 8.50 9.79
C ARG A 31 -30.37 9.12 8.63
N MET A 32 -30.04 10.38 8.29
CA MET A 32 -30.65 11.06 7.15
C MET A 32 -30.30 10.36 5.83
N VAL A 33 -29.01 10.04 5.64
CA VAL A 33 -28.55 9.32 4.45
C VAL A 33 -29.21 7.95 4.30
N ARG A 34 -29.38 7.21 5.40
CA ARG A 34 -30.14 5.94 5.36
C ARG A 34 -31.58 6.12 4.91
N HIS A 35 -32.24 7.14 5.40
CA HIS A 35 -33.61 7.48 5.01
C HIS A 35 -33.68 7.91 3.53
N GLU A 36 -32.72 8.71 3.06
CA GLU A 36 -32.63 9.17 1.67
C GLU A 36 -32.38 8.02 0.68
N LEU A 37 -31.62 7.00 1.11
CA LEU A 37 -31.28 5.81 0.31
C LEU A 37 -32.24 4.64 0.54
N ASP A 38 -33.30 4.81 1.33
CA ASP A 38 -34.27 3.76 1.70
C ASP A 38 -33.57 2.50 2.28
N LEU A 39 -32.54 2.71 3.09
CA LEU A 39 -31.76 1.63 3.71
C LEU A 39 -32.27 1.34 5.11
N ASP A 40 -32.73 0.11 5.34
CA ASP A 40 -33.06 -0.37 6.68
C ASP A 40 -31.86 -0.29 7.63
N ALA A 41 -32.13 -0.23 8.93
CA ALA A 41 -31.10 -0.06 9.95
C ALA A 41 -30.08 -1.20 9.99
N ASP A 42 -30.44 -2.41 9.60
CA ASP A 42 -29.62 -3.62 9.58
C ASP A 42 -28.86 -3.83 8.27
N VAL A 43 -29.22 -3.11 7.19
CA VAL A 43 -28.51 -3.22 5.90
C VAL A 43 -27.08 -2.73 6.05
N GLN A 44 -26.14 -3.57 5.63
CA GLN A 44 -24.73 -3.23 5.59
C GLN A 44 -24.46 -2.21 4.46
N ALA A 45 -24.02 -1.01 4.83
CA ALA A 45 -23.73 0.08 3.90
C ALA A 45 -22.24 0.39 3.77
N VAL A 46 -21.39 -0.25 4.59
CA VAL A 46 -19.92 -0.08 4.57
C VAL A 46 -19.27 -1.44 4.54
N PHE A 47 -18.38 -1.63 3.59
CA PHE A 47 -17.67 -2.89 3.33
C PHE A 47 -16.18 -2.73 3.57
N VAL A 48 -15.49 -3.80 3.94
CA VAL A 48 -14.03 -3.83 4.18
C VAL A 48 -13.43 -5.04 3.48
N GLY A 49 -12.20 -4.91 3.00
CA GLY A 49 -11.46 -5.99 2.36
C GLY A 49 -12.03 -6.38 0.99
N GLU A 50 -12.05 -7.67 0.68
CA GLU A 50 -12.47 -8.17 -0.63
C GLU A 50 -13.94 -7.87 -0.95
N GLN A 51 -14.80 -7.86 0.07
CA GLN A 51 -16.19 -7.46 -0.09
C GLN A 51 -16.33 -6.01 -0.58
N ALA A 52 -15.48 -5.10 -0.09
CA ALA A 52 -15.48 -3.71 -0.56
C ALA A 52 -15.06 -3.61 -2.03
N VAL A 53 -14.08 -4.40 -2.45
CA VAL A 53 -13.65 -4.47 -3.86
C VAL A 53 -14.76 -5.00 -4.74
N SER A 54 -15.41 -6.09 -4.34
CA SER A 54 -16.50 -6.70 -5.12
C SER A 54 -17.69 -5.75 -5.25
N ALA A 55 -18.17 -5.18 -4.14
CA ALA A 55 -19.29 -4.25 -4.14
C ALA A 55 -19.01 -3.00 -4.99
N TYR A 56 -17.79 -2.46 -4.92
CA TYR A 56 -17.41 -1.31 -5.75
C TYR A 56 -17.35 -1.65 -7.24
N LEU A 57 -16.86 -2.85 -7.60
CA LEU A 57 -16.78 -3.26 -9.00
C LEU A 57 -18.15 -3.56 -9.62
N GLU A 58 -19.12 -3.96 -8.79
CA GLU A 58 -20.50 -4.19 -9.23
C GLU A 58 -21.27 -2.88 -9.46
N MET A 59 -21.07 -1.88 -8.59
CA MET A 59 -21.77 -0.59 -8.64
C MET A 59 -20.83 0.58 -8.36
N PRO A 60 -19.89 0.88 -9.26
CA PRO A 60 -18.85 1.90 -9.03
C PRO A 60 -19.42 3.33 -8.92
N GLU A 61 -20.63 3.58 -9.44
CA GLU A 61 -21.30 4.90 -9.38
C GLU A 61 -21.96 5.15 -8.02
N GLU A 62 -22.26 4.11 -7.25
CA GLU A 62 -23.02 4.20 -6.00
C GLU A 62 -22.13 4.27 -4.76
N GLY A 63 -20.83 3.97 -4.88
CA GLY A 63 -19.90 3.83 -3.76
C GLY A 63 -18.70 4.75 -3.81
N PHE A 64 -18.18 5.06 -2.63
CA PHE A 64 -16.88 5.71 -2.49
C PHE A 64 -15.84 4.68 -2.04
N TYR A 65 -14.86 4.39 -2.89
CA TYR A 65 -13.82 3.40 -2.63
C TYR A 65 -12.54 4.04 -2.07
N VAL A 66 -12.13 3.61 -0.88
CA VAL A 66 -10.89 4.04 -0.24
C VAL A 66 -9.83 2.96 -0.40
N ARG A 67 -8.82 3.22 -1.23
CA ARG A 67 -7.69 2.32 -1.43
C ARG A 67 -6.51 2.78 -0.57
N SER A 68 -5.84 1.82 0.08
CA SER A 68 -4.58 2.06 0.82
C SER A 68 -4.64 3.19 1.85
N PRO A 69 -5.44 3.06 2.94
CA PRO A 69 -5.55 4.11 3.96
C PRO A 69 -4.23 4.40 4.70
N LYS A 70 -3.23 3.50 4.65
CA LYS A 70 -1.86 3.76 5.15
C LYS A 70 -1.27 5.05 4.56
N SER A 71 -1.62 5.40 3.32
CA SER A 71 -1.13 6.60 2.64
C SER A 71 -1.60 7.92 3.26
N PHE A 72 -2.64 7.91 4.10
CA PHE A 72 -3.18 9.10 4.75
C PHE A 72 -2.63 9.34 6.15
N LEU A 73 -2.09 8.30 6.81
CA LEU A 73 -1.71 8.36 8.21
C LEU A 73 -0.65 9.42 8.52
N GLY A 74 0.33 9.60 7.63
CA GLY A 74 1.39 10.59 7.78
C GLY A 74 1.13 11.92 7.05
N ALA A 75 -0.07 12.15 6.51
CA ALA A 75 -0.36 13.37 5.77
C ALA A 75 -0.37 14.59 6.70
N THR A 76 0.27 15.68 6.25
CA THR A 76 0.35 16.95 6.97
C THR A 76 -0.72 17.93 6.51
N GLY A 77 -1.07 18.92 7.35
CA GLY A 77 -2.02 19.95 7.01
C GLY A 77 -3.47 19.47 6.91
N LEU A 78 -3.80 18.34 7.53
CA LEU A 78 -5.15 17.82 7.56
C LEU A 78 -6.05 18.64 8.48
N ARG A 79 -7.27 18.91 8.03
CA ARG A 79 -8.30 19.49 8.88
C ARG A 79 -8.79 18.45 9.90
N PRO A 80 -9.26 18.90 11.09
CA PRO A 80 -9.75 17.98 12.13
C PRO A 80 -10.79 16.96 11.64
N GLU A 81 -11.66 17.36 10.70
CA GLU A 81 -12.68 16.47 10.14
C GLU A 81 -12.09 15.37 9.27
N GLN A 82 -10.95 15.63 8.60
CA GLN A 82 -10.25 14.66 7.81
C GLN A 82 -9.51 13.66 8.71
N VAL A 83 -8.87 14.14 9.77
CA VAL A 83 -8.25 13.27 10.79
C VAL A 83 -9.32 12.37 11.41
N ALA A 84 -10.47 12.94 11.79
CA ALA A 84 -11.59 12.20 12.34
C ALA A 84 -12.11 11.09 11.39
N LEU A 85 -12.18 11.37 10.10
CA LEU A 85 -12.56 10.39 9.09
C LEU A 85 -11.51 9.25 8.99
N PHE A 86 -10.22 9.58 9.02
CA PHE A 86 -9.16 8.57 8.97
C PHE A 86 -9.12 7.71 10.24
N GLU A 87 -9.33 8.30 11.42
CA GLU A 87 -9.53 7.55 12.67
C GLU A 87 -10.67 6.53 12.52
N ASP A 88 -11.80 6.95 11.96
CA ASP A 88 -12.98 6.09 11.81
C ASP A 88 -12.73 4.96 10.75
N ILE A 89 -12.09 5.28 9.61
CA ILE A 89 -11.72 4.27 8.59
C ILE A 89 -10.79 3.21 9.21
N VAL A 90 -9.73 3.64 9.89
CA VAL A 90 -8.75 2.71 10.49
C VAL A 90 -9.39 1.90 11.61
N THR A 91 -10.26 2.52 12.43
CA THR A 91 -11.03 1.82 13.46
C THR A 91 -11.87 0.69 12.85
N LEU A 92 -12.63 0.99 11.80
CA LEU A 92 -13.47 0.01 11.13
C LEU A 92 -12.65 -1.18 10.56
N MET A 93 -11.49 -0.88 9.97
CA MET A 93 -10.58 -1.93 9.50
C MET A 93 -10.08 -2.81 10.64
N MET A 94 -9.67 -2.22 11.77
CA MET A 94 -9.19 -2.97 12.92
C MET A 94 -10.31 -3.80 13.58
N GLN A 95 -11.53 -3.26 13.66
CA GLN A 95 -12.72 -4.00 14.11
C GLN A 95 -12.97 -5.22 13.22
N HIS A 96 -12.92 -5.04 11.90
CA HIS A 96 -13.10 -6.13 10.94
C HIS A 96 -12.02 -7.22 11.08
N ILE A 97 -10.75 -6.81 11.17
CA ILE A 97 -9.61 -7.74 11.35
C ILE A 97 -9.76 -8.51 12.68
N LYS A 98 -10.09 -7.84 13.77
CA LYS A 98 -10.27 -8.45 15.09
C LYS A 98 -11.39 -9.48 15.07
N VAL A 99 -12.58 -9.12 14.59
CA VAL A 99 -13.72 -10.03 14.48
C VAL A 99 -13.36 -11.25 13.63
N ARG A 100 -12.69 -11.04 12.48
CA ARG A 100 -12.28 -12.15 11.61
C ARG A 100 -11.26 -13.08 12.30
N ALA A 101 -10.27 -12.50 13.00
CA ALA A 101 -9.28 -13.28 13.74
C ALA A 101 -9.92 -14.09 14.87
N GLU A 102 -10.83 -13.49 15.65
CA GLU A 102 -11.57 -14.17 16.71
C GLU A 102 -12.45 -15.29 16.15
N SER A 103 -13.12 -15.08 15.01
CA SER A 103 -13.89 -16.13 14.32
C SER A 103 -13.01 -17.32 13.92
N VAL A 104 -11.82 -17.08 13.37
CA VAL A 104 -10.87 -18.14 12.99
C VAL A 104 -10.39 -18.94 14.21
N LEU A 105 -10.18 -18.29 15.37
CA LEU A 105 -9.81 -18.97 16.59
C LEU A 105 -10.92 -19.92 17.07
N VAL A 106 -12.18 -19.49 16.96
CA VAL A 106 -13.35 -20.34 17.30
C VAL A 106 -13.49 -21.49 16.30
N GLU A 107 -13.44 -21.21 15.01
CA GLU A 107 -13.56 -22.22 13.94
C GLU A 107 -12.49 -23.31 14.05
N LYS A 108 -11.26 -22.95 14.39
CA LYS A 108 -10.14 -23.90 14.57
C LYS A 108 -10.13 -24.57 15.94
N GLN A 109 -11.15 -24.36 16.78
CA GLN A 109 -11.22 -24.86 18.16
C GLN A 109 -9.97 -24.53 19.01
N LEU A 110 -9.29 -23.45 18.69
CA LEU A 110 -8.11 -22.96 19.42
C LEU A 110 -8.52 -22.21 20.70
N ALA A 111 -9.79 -21.81 20.82
CA ALA A 111 -10.36 -21.26 22.02
C ALA A 111 -10.76 -22.41 22.98
N LYS A 112 -10.42 -22.28 24.28
CA LYS A 112 -10.90 -23.22 25.29
C LYS A 112 -12.43 -23.22 25.29
N GLN A 113 -13.04 -24.42 25.35
CA GLN A 113 -14.50 -24.57 25.42
C GLN A 113 -15.09 -23.66 26.49
N GLY A 114 -16.00 -22.77 26.12
CA GLY A 114 -16.72 -21.87 27.00
C GLY A 114 -16.10 -20.50 27.27
N ALA A 115 -14.89 -20.19 26.77
CA ALA A 115 -14.32 -18.86 26.80
C ALA A 115 -14.54 -18.18 25.43
N ALA A 116 -15.07 -16.97 25.42
CA ALA A 116 -15.05 -16.16 24.20
C ALA A 116 -13.58 -15.96 23.79
N ALA A 117 -13.27 -16.25 22.52
CA ALA A 117 -11.93 -16.01 21.95
C ALA A 117 -11.76 -14.51 21.76
N THR A 118 -11.44 -13.78 22.82
CA THR A 118 -11.26 -12.32 22.76
C THR A 118 -9.78 -12.00 22.67
N ILE A 119 -9.39 -11.33 21.60
CA ILE A 119 -8.02 -10.85 21.40
C ILE A 119 -7.92 -9.45 22.01
N THR A 120 -7.08 -9.30 23.03
CA THR A 120 -6.93 -8.04 23.78
C THR A 120 -5.60 -7.32 23.55
N HIS A 121 -4.61 -8.00 22.98
CA HIS A 121 -3.28 -7.47 22.74
C HIS A 121 -3.01 -7.40 21.23
N ALA A 122 -2.33 -6.35 20.79
CA ALA A 122 -1.95 -6.20 19.39
C ALA A 122 -0.56 -5.57 19.24
N ILE A 123 0.22 -6.10 18.29
CA ILE A 123 1.40 -5.43 17.77
C ILE A 123 1.05 -4.88 16.38
N ILE A 124 1.29 -3.59 16.20
CA ILE A 124 1.03 -2.88 14.93
C ILE A 124 2.35 -2.64 14.22
N GLY A 125 2.46 -3.13 12.99
CA GLY A 125 3.56 -2.79 12.10
C GLY A 125 3.51 -1.30 11.73
N ARG A 126 4.66 -0.63 11.80
CA ARG A 126 4.83 0.73 11.32
C ARG A 126 6.05 0.86 10.42
N PRO A 127 6.03 1.75 9.41
CA PRO A 127 7.24 2.11 8.69
C PRO A 127 8.21 2.83 9.64
N VAL A 128 9.48 2.93 9.26
CA VAL A 128 10.46 3.75 10.02
C VAL A 128 9.98 5.20 10.08
N ASN A 129 9.51 5.73 8.94
CA ASN A 129 8.82 7.02 8.90
C ASN A 129 7.52 6.89 8.11
N PHE A 130 6.42 7.38 8.69
CA PHE A 130 5.20 7.62 7.92
C PHE A 130 5.48 8.76 6.92
N GLN A 131 5.16 8.52 5.67
CA GLN A 131 5.47 9.47 4.59
C GLN A 131 4.65 10.75 4.73
N GLY A 132 5.30 11.78 5.25
CA GLY A 132 4.77 13.13 5.38
C GLY A 132 5.91 14.13 5.44
N ILE A 133 5.67 15.36 5.03
CA ILE A 133 6.66 16.46 5.06
C ILE A 133 7.01 16.83 6.53
N GLY A 134 6.14 16.46 7.48
CA GLY A 134 6.23 16.82 8.90
C GLY A 134 7.19 15.98 9.75
N GLY A 135 7.90 14.98 9.20
CA GLY A 135 8.88 14.18 9.94
C GLY A 135 8.29 13.55 11.22
N GLU A 136 8.88 13.86 12.37
CA GLU A 136 8.44 13.35 13.68
C GLU A 136 6.99 13.68 14.06
N GLU A 137 6.46 14.82 13.63
CA GLU A 137 5.08 15.21 13.87
C GLU A 137 4.11 14.30 13.09
N SER A 138 4.44 13.99 11.83
CA SER A 138 3.69 13.02 11.02
C SER A 138 3.69 11.63 11.64
N ASN A 139 4.84 11.18 12.18
CA ASN A 139 4.95 9.90 12.87
C ASN A 139 4.04 9.86 14.10
N ARG A 140 4.09 10.89 14.96
CA ARG A 140 3.25 10.98 16.16
C ARG A 140 1.76 11.02 15.83
N GLN A 141 1.36 11.78 14.80
CA GLN A 141 -0.03 11.82 14.35
C GLN A 141 -0.52 10.44 13.90
N ALA A 142 0.27 9.75 13.07
CA ALA A 142 -0.07 8.42 12.58
C ALA A 142 -0.20 7.40 13.71
N GLU A 143 0.74 7.38 14.65
CA GLU A 143 0.69 6.49 15.83
C GLU A 143 -0.51 6.80 16.73
N SER A 144 -0.85 8.07 16.89
CA SER A 144 -2.03 8.47 17.66
C SER A 144 -3.32 7.95 17.02
N ILE A 145 -3.45 8.05 15.69
CA ILE A 145 -4.60 7.52 14.94
C ILE A 145 -4.68 5.99 15.10
N LEU A 146 -3.56 5.29 14.92
CA LEU A 146 -3.49 3.83 15.05
C LEU A 146 -3.82 3.35 16.46
N THR A 147 -3.25 4.00 17.47
CA THR A 147 -3.50 3.67 18.89
C THR A 147 -4.97 3.89 19.25
N LEU A 148 -5.55 5.02 18.84
CA LEU A 148 -6.96 5.30 19.08
C LEU A 148 -7.87 4.30 18.38
N ALA A 149 -7.57 3.98 17.13
CA ALA A 149 -8.32 3.01 16.34
C ALA A 149 -8.29 1.61 16.97
N ALA A 150 -7.11 1.16 17.43
CA ALA A 150 -6.96 -0.12 18.10
C ALA A 150 -7.77 -0.19 19.40
N LYS A 151 -7.72 0.86 20.23
CA LYS A 151 -8.55 0.96 21.44
C LYS A 151 -10.04 0.92 21.12
N ARG A 152 -10.48 1.63 20.09
CA ARG A 152 -11.87 1.60 19.60
C ARG A 152 -12.28 0.25 19.02
N ALA A 153 -11.34 -0.53 18.49
CA ALA A 153 -11.58 -1.91 18.09
C ALA A 153 -11.62 -2.90 19.25
N GLY A 154 -11.32 -2.47 20.49
CA GLY A 154 -11.37 -3.28 21.72
C GLY A 154 -10.06 -3.98 22.04
N PHE A 155 -8.92 -3.52 21.51
CA PHE A 155 -7.60 -3.91 22.02
C PHE A 155 -7.29 -3.09 23.28
N VAL A 156 -6.74 -3.75 24.29
CA VAL A 156 -6.37 -3.14 25.57
C VAL A 156 -4.91 -2.69 25.55
N ASP A 157 -4.02 -3.59 25.17
CA ASP A 157 -2.59 -3.33 25.06
C ASP A 157 -2.16 -3.33 23.61
N VAL A 158 -1.50 -2.24 23.22
CA VAL A 158 -1.05 -2.00 21.84
C VAL A 158 0.38 -1.52 21.87
N ASP A 159 1.23 -2.18 21.11
CA ASP A 159 2.62 -1.77 20.89
C ASP A 159 2.95 -1.74 19.39
N PHE A 160 4.08 -1.14 19.03
CA PHE A 160 4.50 -0.94 17.66
C PHE A 160 5.83 -1.66 17.40
N LEU A 161 5.98 -2.18 16.18
CA LEU A 161 7.24 -2.69 15.69
C LEU A 161 7.50 -2.14 14.29
N PHE A 162 8.74 -1.79 14.01
CA PHE A 162 9.15 -1.38 12.65
C PHE A 162 8.97 -2.54 11.66
N GLU A 163 8.26 -2.28 10.56
CA GLU A 163 7.96 -3.27 9.52
C GLU A 163 9.23 -3.93 8.95
N PRO A 164 10.35 -3.20 8.65
CA PRO A 164 11.56 -3.83 8.16
C PRO A 164 12.18 -4.82 9.16
N LEU A 165 12.09 -4.50 10.45
CA LEU A 165 12.57 -5.43 11.48
C LEU A 165 11.67 -6.65 11.57
N ALA A 166 10.34 -6.45 11.60
CA ALA A 166 9.39 -7.55 11.59
C ALA A 166 9.61 -8.46 10.37
N ALA A 167 9.76 -7.88 9.18
CA ALA A 167 10.03 -8.64 7.96
C ALA A 167 11.29 -9.49 8.04
N GLY A 168 12.35 -8.94 8.64
CA GLY A 168 13.65 -9.62 8.77
C GLY A 168 13.77 -10.59 9.94
N MET A 169 12.80 -10.68 10.86
CA MET A 169 12.93 -11.48 12.10
C MET A 169 13.07 -12.98 11.84
N ASP A 170 12.44 -13.52 10.81
CA ASP A 170 12.59 -14.93 10.44
C ASP A 170 13.99 -15.21 9.92
N TYR A 171 14.52 -14.32 9.10
CA TYR A 171 15.89 -14.39 8.62
C TYR A 171 16.89 -14.23 9.79
N GLU A 172 16.69 -13.23 10.66
CA GLU A 172 17.54 -13.02 11.84
C GLU A 172 17.61 -14.25 12.75
N ALA A 173 16.52 -15.00 12.88
CA ALA A 173 16.49 -16.22 13.67
C ALA A 173 17.45 -17.31 13.14
N THR A 174 17.77 -17.30 11.86
CA THR A 174 18.69 -18.26 11.22
C THR A 174 20.16 -17.84 11.27
N LEU A 175 20.44 -16.59 11.68
CA LEU A 175 21.79 -16.06 11.70
C LEU A 175 22.61 -16.62 12.87
N THR A 176 23.82 -17.07 12.56
CA THR A 176 24.87 -17.47 13.52
C THR A 176 25.75 -16.32 13.94
N ASP A 177 25.88 -15.33 13.07
CA ASP A 177 26.73 -14.14 13.24
C ASP A 177 25.92 -12.85 13.05
N ASN A 178 26.44 -11.74 13.58
CA ASN A 178 25.84 -10.44 13.35
C ASN A 178 26.10 -9.98 11.92
N LYS A 179 25.08 -9.40 11.28
CA LYS A 179 25.13 -8.91 9.90
C LYS A 179 24.50 -7.54 9.78
N THR A 180 24.99 -6.76 8.84
CA THR A 180 24.32 -5.57 8.32
C THR A 180 23.45 -5.98 7.14
N VAL A 181 22.16 -5.85 7.29
CA VAL A 181 21.16 -6.32 6.31
C VAL A 181 20.48 -5.12 5.67
N LEU A 182 20.49 -5.04 4.34
CA LEU A 182 19.62 -4.12 3.61
C LEU A 182 18.28 -4.81 3.38
N VAL A 183 17.26 -4.38 4.09
CA VAL A 183 15.89 -4.84 3.89
C VAL A 183 15.22 -3.98 2.82
N VAL A 184 14.72 -4.61 1.76
CA VAL A 184 14.01 -3.96 0.66
C VAL A 184 12.58 -4.52 0.65
N ASP A 185 11.62 -3.72 1.09
CA ASP A 185 10.20 -4.07 1.09
C ASP A 185 9.50 -3.37 -0.07
N VAL A 186 9.09 -4.13 -1.08
CA VAL A 186 8.36 -3.62 -2.25
C VAL A 186 6.90 -4.02 -2.13
N GLY A 187 6.13 -3.16 -1.49
CA GLY A 187 4.70 -3.35 -1.26
C GLY A 187 3.82 -2.99 -2.46
N GLY A 188 2.51 -2.97 -2.23
CA GLY A 188 1.54 -2.56 -3.27
C GLY A 188 1.54 -1.06 -3.58
N GLY A 189 1.84 -0.21 -2.60
CA GLY A 189 1.78 1.25 -2.75
C GLY A 189 3.03 1.99 -2.29
N THR A 190 3.97 1.31 -1.62
CA THR A 190 5.23 1.89 -1.11
C THR A 190 6.39 0.96 -1.35
N THR A 191 7.57 1.52 -1.44
CA THR A 191 8.84 0.81 -1.32
C THR A 191 9.61 1.43 -0.18
N ASP A 192 10.06 0.60 0.74
CA ASP A 192 10.82 0.99 1.92
C ASP A 192 12.15 0.21 1.94
N CYS A 193 13.26 0.93 2.07
CA CYS A 193 14.61 0.38 2.19
C CYS A 193 15.17 0.73 3.56
N SER A 194 15.63 -0.26 4.32
CA SER A 194 16.19 -0.04 5.65
C SER A 194 17.46 -0.85 5.84
N VAL A 195 18.50 -0.22 6.36
CA VAL A 195 19.75 -0.89 6.75
C VAL A 195 19.71 -1.17 8.24
N VAL A 196 19.73 -2.45 8.59
CA VAL A 196 19.48 -2.91 9.97
C VAL A 196 20.58 -3.87 10.43
N LYS A 197 21.07 -3.68 11.65
CA LYS A 197 21.94 -4.66 12.33
C LYS A 197 21.07 -5.83 12.83
N MET A 198 21.38 -7.04 12.39
CA MET A 198 20.65 -8.28 12.73
C MET A 198 21.61 -9.35 13.22
N GLY A 199 21.14 -10.26 14.07
CA GLY A 199 21.90 -11.41 14.53
C GLY A 199 21.82 -11.68 16.02
N PRO A 200 22.66 -12.62 16.54
CA PRO A 200 22.58 -13.10 17.91
C PRO A 200 22.67 -12.01 18.98
N ALA A 201 23.50 -10.99 18.76
CA ALA A 201 23.67 -9.87 19.70
C ALA A 201 22.47 -8.89 19.70
N HIS A 202 21.69 -8.88 18.63
CA HIS A 202 20.60 -7.93 18.41
C HIS A 202 19.23 -8.49 18.77
N LYS A 203 18.95 -9.75 18.41
CA LYS A 203 17.63 -10.40 18.59
C LYS A 203 17.12 -10.42 20.04
N GLN A 204 18.00 -10.27 21.04
CA GLN A 204 17.61 -10.28 22.45
C GLN A 204 17.32 -8.88 23.02
N LYS A 205 17.70 -7.81 22.32
CA LYS A 205 17.46 -6.44 22.78
C LYS A 205 15.95 -6.17 22.89
N ALA A 206 15.56 -5.44 23.94
CA ALA A 206 14.20 -4.94 24.11
C ALA A 206 13.93 -3.72 23.21
N ASP A 207 14.93 -2.82 23.09
CA ASP A 207 14.92 -1.68 22.19
C ASP A 207 15.85 -1.96 20.99
N ARG A 208 15.36 -1.82 19.81
CA ARG A 208 16.04 -2.06 18.53
C ARG A 208 16.23 -0.79 17.71
N SER A 209 15.91 0.39 18.26
CA SER A 209 16.00 1.66 17.54
C SER A 209 17.41 1.97 17.04
N GLU A 210 18.44 1.67 17.84
CA GLU A 210 19.85 1.86 17.46
C GLU A 210 20.36 0.83 16.44
N ASP A 211 19.60 -0.23 16.16
CA ASP A 211 19.98 -1.20 15.15
C ASP A 211 19.67 -0.70 13.73
N PHE A 212 18.89 0.37 13.59
CA PHE A 212 18.60 1.01 12.31
C PHE A 212 19.70 2.02 11.95
N LEU A 213 20.48 1.70 10.92
CA LEU A 213 21.59 2.53 10.48
C LEU A 213 21.17 3.57 9.43
N GLY A 214 20.23 3.23 8.59
CA GLY A 214 19.73 4.10 7.54
C GLY A 214 18.41 3.61 7.00
N HIS A 215 17.63 4.52 6.44
CA HIS A 215 16.36 4.18 5.79
C HIS A 215 16.01 5.18 4.70
N SER A 216 15.22 4.74 3.77
CA SER A 216 14.59 5.55 2.73
C SER A 216 13.27 4.91 2.34
N GLY A 217 12.34 5.71 1.87
CA GLY A 217 11.07 5.18 1.43
C GLY A 217 10.34 6.16 0.52
N GLN A 218 9.56 5.62 -0.39
CA GLN A 218 8.76 6.41 -1.32
C GLN A 218 7.43 5.73 -1.63
N ARG A 219 6.44 6.55 -1.98
CA ARG A 219 5.15 6.06 -2.51
C ARG A 219 5.32 5.59 -3.95
N ILE A 220 5.95 4.43 -4.09
CA ILE A 220 6.11 3.70 -5.33
C ILE A 220 6.02 2.21 -5.02
N GLY A 221 5.18 1.51 -5.72
CA GLY A 221 4.94 0.09 -5.44
C GLY A 221 4.18 -0.59 -6.56
N GLY A 222 3.62 -1.75 -6.29
CA GLY A 222 2.91 -2.56 -7.29
C GLY A 222 1.81 -1.82 -8.05
N ASN A 223 1.14 -0.88 -7.39
CA ASN A 223 0.11 -0.06 -8.05
C ASN A 223 0.68 0.85 -9.15
N ASP A 224 1.89 1.39 -8.96
CA ASP A 224 2.54 2.22 -9.96
C ASP A 224 3.00 1.39 -11.15
N LEU A 225 3.39 0.13 -10.89
CA LEU A 225 3.72 -0.82 -11.94
C LEU A 225 2.47 -1.21 -12.76
N ASP A 226 1.33 -1.40 -12.09
CA ASP A 226 0.05 -1.68 -12.77
C ASP A 226 -0.39 -0.51 -13.65
N ILE A 227 -0.25 0.72 -13.16
CA ILE A 227 -0.53 1.95 -13.92
C ILE A 227 0.42 2.07 -15.13
N ALA A 228 1.72 1.84 -14.92
CA ALA A 228 2.71 1.88 -15.99
C ALA A 228 2.40 0.82 -17.06
N LEU A 229 2.02 -0.39 -16.64
CA LEU A 229 1.61 -1.44 -17.57
C LEU A 229 0.33 -1.06 -18.33
N ALA A 230 -0.70 -0.56 -17.63
CA ALA A 230 -1.93 -0.12 -18.26
C ALA A 230 -1.68 0.99 -19.30
N MET A 231 -0.82 1.96 -18.99
CA MET A 231 -0.44 3.04 -19.91
C MET A 231 0.24 2.51 -21.17
N ASN A 232 1.15 1.54 -21.04
CA ASN A 232 1.97 1.07 -22.15
C ASN A 232 1.31 -0.07 -22.95
N ALA A 233 0.52 -0.95 -22.29
CA ALA A 233 -0.11 -2.08 -22.93
C ALA A 233 -1.56 -1.83 -23.34
N PHE A 234 -2.35 -1.12 -22.53
CA PHE A 234 -3.79 -0.96 -22.78
C PHE A 234 -4.13 0.36 -23.46
N MET A 235 -3.57 1.49 -23.00
CA MET A 235 -3.94 2.81 -23.51
C MET A 235 -3.71 3.00 -25.02
N PRO A 236 -2.77 2.32 -25.71
CA PRO A 236 -2.72 2.33 -27.17
C PRO A 236 -4.03 1.85 -27.84
N HIS A 237 -4.72 0.86 -27.26
CA HIS A 237 -6.02 0.39 -27.75
C HIS A 237 -7.17 1.41 -27.53
N PHE A 238 -6.92 2.45 -26.73
CA PHE A 238 -7.84 3.56 -26.45
C PHE A 238 -7.48 4.84 -27.19
N GLY A 239 -6.39 4.83 -28.00
CA GLY A 239 -5.95 5.93 -28.83
C GLY A 239 -4.71 6.70 -28.34
N LEU A 240 -4.06 6.24 -27.24
CA LEU A 240 -2.76 6.81 -26.84
C LEU A 240 -1.72 6.55 -27.96
N GLY A 241 -1.02 7.61 -28.37
CA GLY A 241 -0.05 7.54 -29.46
C GLY A 241 -0.66 7.68 -30.87
N SER A 242 -1.99 7.72 -31.02
CA SER A 242 -2.64 8.04 -32.29
C SER A 242 -2.54 9.56 -32.63
N LEU A 243 -2.90 9.92 -33.82
CA LEU A 243 -2.87 11.31 -34.29
C LEU A 243 -4.28 11.93 -34.26
N MET A 244 -4.29 13.23 -34.09
CA MET A 244 -5.44 14.08 -34.36
C MET A 244 -5.51 14.41 -35.85
N THR A 245 -6.67 14.78 -36.37
CA THR A 245 -6.90 15.18 -37.79
C THR A 245 -6.01 16.32 -38.26
N ASN A 246 -5.45 17.11 -37.35
CA ASN A 246 -4.48 18.16 -37.63
C ASN A 246 -3.02 17.67 -37.64
N GLY A 247 -2.77 16.35 -37.56
CA GLY A 247 -1.46 15.72 -37.55
C GLY A 247 -0.69 15.81 -36.23
N LYS A 248 -1.27 16.40 -35.16
CA LYS A 248 -0.65 16.44 -33.83
C LYS A 248 -0.88 15.13 -33.06
N PRO A 249 0.04 14.74 -32.20
CA PRO A 249 -0.17 13.57 -31.34
C PRO A 249 -1.32 13.81 -30.37
N MET A 250 -2.06 12.73 -30.07
CA MET A 250 -3.14 12.73 -29.08
C MET A 250 -2.61 13.11 -27.68
N PRO A 251 -3.25 14.07 -26.96
CA PRO A 251 -2.81 14.47 -25.62
C PRO A 251 -2.88 13.31 -24.62
N SER A 252 -1.80 13.05 -23.88
CA SER A 252 -1.69 11.89 -22.99
C SER A 252 -2.41 12.03 -21.63
N LYS A 253 -2.76 13.25 -21.20
CA LYS A 253 -3.29 13.52 -19.86
C LYS A 253 -4.59 12.76 -19.55
N ALA A 254 -5.53 12.70 -20.51
CA ALA A 254 -6.80 11.99 -20.31
C ALA A 254 -6.60 10.47 -20.10
N PHE A 255 -5.63 9.87 -20.81
CA PHE A 255 -5.27 8.46 -20.67
C PHE A 255 -4.61 8.19 -19.32
N TRP A 256 -3.71 9.07 -18.88
CA TRP A 256 -3.11 8.99 -17.55
C TRP A 256 -4.18 9.05 -16.46
N ASN A 257 -5.07 10.04 -16.52
CA ASN A 257 -6.14 10.19 -15.53
C ASN A 257 -7.08 8.96 -15.50
N ALA A 258 -7.27 8.28 -16.63
CA ALA A 258 -8.08 7.06 -16.72
C ALA A 258 -7.49 5.89 -15.92
N VAL A 259 -6.16 5.82 -15.73
CA VAL A 259 -5.49 4.69 -15.08
C VAL A 259 -4.79 5.06 -13.77
N ALA A 260 -4.62 6.33 -13.44
CA ALA A 260 -3.93 6.79 -12.24
C ALA A 260 -4.80 6.60 -10.98
N VAL A 261 -5.20 5.35 -10.70
CA VAL A 261 -6.15 4.99 -9.62
C VAL A 261 -5.59 5.20 -8.21
N ASN A 262 -4.30 5.42 -8.05
CA ASN A 262 -3.63 5.76 -6.80
C ASN A 262 -3.46 7.28 -6.58
N ASP A 263 -3.88 8.10 -7.57
CA ASP A 263 -3.90 9.56 -7.49
C ASP A 263 -5.34 10.07 -7.38
N ILE A 264 -5.73 10.49 -6.18
CA ILE A 264 -7.09 10.99 -5.88
C ILE A 264 -7.43 12.22 -6.74
N SER A 265 -6.45 13.08 -7.02
CA SER A 265 -6.67 14.28 -7.83
C SER A 265 -6.93 13.93 -9.28
N ALA A 266 -6.15 13.02 -9.85
CA ALA A 266 -6.34 12.52 -11.21
C ALA A 266 -7.70 11.82 -11.37
N GLN A 267 -8.07 10.96 -10.41
CA GLN A 267 -9.36 10.26 -10.42
C GLN A 267 -10.54 11.23 -10.29
N ARG A 268 -10.43 12.22 -9.41
CA ARG A 268 -11.45 13.26 -9.26
C ARG A 268 -11.57 14.12 -10.54
N GLU A 269 -10.45 14.50 -11.15
CA GLU A 269 -10.45 15.23 -12.43
C GLU A 269 -11.09 14.38 -13.54
N PHE A 270 -10.73 13.08 -13.64
CA PHE A 270 -11.26 12.18 -14.66
C PHE A 270 -12.77 12.00 -14.56
N SER A 271 -13.34 11.95 -13.36
CA SER A 271 -14.79 11.78 -13.14
C SER A 271 -15.64 13.02 -13.43
N THR A 272 -15.02 14.19 -13.70
CA THR A 272 -15.78 15.42 -13.93
C THR A 272 -16.47 15.46 -15.29
N LEU A 273 -17.56 16.24 -15.37
CA LEU A 273 -18.23 16.55 -16.64
C LEU A 273 -17.30 17.28 -17.62
N SER A 274 -16.36 18.09 -17.11
CA SER A 274 -15.36 18.79 -17.94
C SER A 274 -14.42 17.81 -18.63
N SER A 275 -13.95 16.78 -17.91
CA SER A 275 -13.15 15.71 -18.49
C SER A 275 -13.91 14.95 -19.57
N ARG A 276 -15.18 14.64 -19.32
CA ARG A 276 -16.04 13.98 -20.31
C ARG A 276 -16.15 14.83 -21.60
N LYS A 277 -16.43 16.14 -21.48
CA LYS A 277 -16.50 17.05 -22.63
C LYS A 277 -15.18 17.11 -23.39
N LEU A 278 -14.05 17.15 -22.66
CA LEU A 278 -12.73 17.11 -23.29
C LEU A 278 -12.52 15.84 -24.11
N ILE A 279 -12.89 14.67 -23.57
CA ILE A 279 -12.76 13.40 -24.30
C ILE A 279 -13.71 13.37 -25.50
N ASP A 280 -14.94 13.88 -25.38
CA ASP A 280 -15.88 14.03 -26.52
C ASP A 280 -15.31 14.92 -27.64
N GLU A 281 -14.56 15.97 -27.30
CA GLU A 281 -13.86 16.81 -28.27
C GLU A 281 -12.71 16.05 -28.94
N LEU A 282 -11.91 15.34 -28.15
CA LEU A 282 -10.83 14.50 -28.68
C LEU A 282 -11.35 13.39 -29.61
N VAL A 283 -12.52 12.80 -29.35
CA VAL A 283 -13.18 11.85 -30.27
C VAL A 283 -13.45 12.49 -31.64
N LYS A 284 -13.95 13.73 -31.65
CA LYS A 284 -14.26 14.44 -32.90
C LYS A 284 -12.99 14.83 -33.72
N GLU A 285 -11.90 15.08 -33.00
CA GLU A 285 -10.64 15.51 -33.60
C GLU A 285 -9.67 14.36 -33.90
N ALA A 286 -10.00 13.12 -33.49
CA ALA A 286 -9.15 11.96 -33.69
C ALA A 286 -9.22 11.44 -35.14
N GLU A 287 -8.08 10.99 -35.69
CA GLU A 287 -8.05 10.21 -36.93
C GLU A 287 -8.73 8.84 -36.77
N GLN A 288 -8.71 8.30 -35.51
CA GLN A 288 -9.30 7.01 -35.16
C GLN A 288 -10.29 7.17 -34.01
N PRO A 289 -11.48 7.77 -34.24
CA PRO A 289 -12.45 8.10 -33.19
C PRO A 289 -12.96 6.87 -32.43
N GLN A 290 -12.98 5.68 -33.06
CA GLN A 290 -13.39 4.43 -32.43
C GLN A 290 -12.53 4.07 -31.21
N LEU A 291 -11.23 4.41 -31.22
CA LEU A 291 -10.35 4.16 -30.09
C LEU A 291 -10.69 5.08 -28.91
N LEU A 292 -10.92 6.37 -29.17
CA LEU A 292 -11.27 7.35 -28.16
C LEU A 292 -12.67 7.08 -27.54
N ASN A 293 -13.59 6.47 -28.28
CA ASN A 293 -14.87 6.04 -27.75
C ASN A 293 -14.71 5.02 -26.63
N ARG A 294 -13.68 4.17 -26.66
CA ARG A 294 -13.34 3.26 -25.56
C ARG A 294 -12.92 4.05 -24.31
N LEU A 295 -12.09 5.10 -24.46
CA LEU A 295 -11.72 5.98 -23.36
C LEU A 295 -12.93 6.72 -22.78
N LEU A 296 -13.82 7.20 -23.65
CA LEU A 296 -15.07 7.83 -23.23
C LEU A 296 -15.93 6.87 -22.41
N LYS A 297 -16.04 5.59 -22.83
CA LYS A 297 -16.74 4.57 -22.08
C LYS A 297 -16.13 4.34 -20.68
N VAL A 298 -14.79 4.31 -20.56
CA VAL A 298 -14.11 4.21 -19.26
C VAL A 298 -14.54 5.36 -18.33
N GLN A 299 -14.59 6.57 -18.88
CA GLN A 299 -14.99 7.76 -18.12
C GLN A 299 -16.47 7.71 -17.72
N GLN A 300 -17.36 7.37 -18.66
CA GLN A 300 -18.81 7.38 -18.45
C GLN A 300 -19.26 6.32 -17.42
N GLN A 301 -18.65 5.14 -17.46
CA GLN A 301 -18.99 3.98 -16.63
C GLN A 301 -18.02 3.76 -15.47
N GLN A 302 -17.13 4.74 -15.20
CA GLN A 302 -16.15 4.69 -14.09
C GLN A 302 -15.31 3.40 -14.04
N LEU A 303 -14.85 2.90 -15.19
CA LEU A 303 -14.19 1.61 -15.33
C LEU A 303 -12.67 1.65 -15.03
N SER A 304 -12.12 2.77 -14.55
CA SER A 304 -10.69 2.97 -14.26
C SER A 304 -10.11 1.84 -13.38
N TYR A 305 -10.76 1.54 -12.27
CA TYR A 305 -10.30 0.48 -11.36
C TYR A 305 -10.37 -0.90 -11.98
N GLN A 306 -11.43 -1.20 -12.73
CA GLN A 306 -11.56 -2.48 -13.42
C GLN A 306 -10.46 -2.65 -14.46
N LEU A 307 -10.13 -1.59 -15.20
CA LEU A 307 -9.06 -1.60 -16.20
C LEU A 307 -7.68 -1.83 -15.55
N VAL A 308 -7.35 -1.09 -14.48
CA VAL A 308 -6.05 -1.26 -13.78
C VAL A 308 -5.97 -2.61 -13.09
N ARG A 309 -7.09 -3.18 -12.61
CA ARG A 309 -7.12 -4.56 -12.09
C ARG A 309 -6.76 -5.59 -13.16
N GLN A 310 -7.07 -5.35 -14.43
CA GLN A 310 -6.58 -6.24 -15.50
C GLN A 310 -5.06 -6.11 -15.70
N ALA A 311 -4.48 -4.92 -15.51
CA ALA A 311 -3.04 -4.75 -15.53
C ALA A 311 -2.36 -5.46 -14.34
N GLU A 312 -2.95 -5.40 -13.15
CA GLU A 312 -2.49 -6.18 -11.99
C GLU A 312 -2.49 -7.70 -12.29
N ARG A 313 -3.55 -8.20 -12.89
CA ARG A 313 -3.64 -9.61 -13.33
C ARG A 313 -2.56 -9.96 -14.35
N ALA A 314 -2.32 -9.08 -15.33
CA ALA A 314 -1.24 -9.25 -16.29
C ALA A 314 0.13 -9.30 -15.61
N LYS A 315 0.42 -8.35 -14.71
CA LYS A 315 1.67 -8.32 -13.92
C LYS A 315 1.87 -9.64 -13.15
N ILE A 316 0.85 -10.14 -12.48
CA ILE A 316 0.91 -11.40 -11.74
C ILE A 316 1.17 -12.57 -12.68
N ALA A 317 0.46 -12.66 -13.81
CA ALA A 317 0.67 -13.73 -14.80
C ALA A 317 2.07 -13.70 -15.40
N LEU A 318 2.62 -12.52 -15.64
CA LEU A 318 3.98 -12.34 -16.16
C LEU A 318 5.09 -12.68 -15.15
N SER A 319 4.76 -12.95 -13.89
CA SER A 319 5.74 -13.52 -12.94
C SER A 319 6.11 -14.95 -13.33
N ASP A 320 5.17 -15.71 -13.91
CA ASP A 320 5.35 -17.12 -14.24
C ASP A 320 5.40 -17.38 -15.76
N ALA A 321 4.93 -16.42 -16.60
CA ALA A 321 4.88 -16.54 -18.05
C ALA A 321 5.62 -15.40 -18.77
N GLU A 322 6.07 -15.64 -20.01
CA GLU A 322 6.69 -14.59 -20.84
C GLU A 322 5.67 -13.70 -21.54
N ASN A 323 4.48 -14.24 -21.80
CA ASN A 323 3.39 -13.53 -22.47
C ASN A 323 2.07 -13.88 -21.80
N THR A 324 1.14 -12.94 -21.82
CA THR A 324 -0.23 -13.14 -21.40
C THR A 324 -1.17 -12.35 -22.31
N ASP A 325 -2.40 -12.84 -22.45
CA ASP A 325 -3.46 -12.16 -23.20
C ASP A 325 -4.57 -11.75 -22.22
N ILE A 326 -4.90 -10.47 -22.22
CA ILE A 326 -5.83 -9.87 -21.27
C ILE A 326 -7.13 -9.52 -21.98
N ASN A 327 -8.21 -10.10 -21.49
CA ASN A 327 -9.55 -9.83 -21.97
C ASN A 327 -10.06 -8.48 -21.44
N LEU A 328 -10.50 -7.62 -22.38
CA LEU A 328 -11.09 -6.31 -22.11
C LEU A 328 -12.52 -6.21 -22.68
N ASP A 329 -13.26 -7.32 -22.75
CA ASP A 329 -14.64 -7.39 -23.29
C ASP A 329 -15.61 -6.43 -22.59
N PHE A 330 -15.36 -6.08 -21.35
CA PHE A 330 -16.15 -5.08 -20.62
C PHE A 330 -16.03 -3.67 -21.23
N ILE A 331 -15.01 -3.42 -22.05
CA ILE A 331 -14.84 -2.19 -22.83
C ILE A 331 -15.54 -2.36 -24.19
N GLU A 332 -15.15 -3.39 -24.93
CA GLU A 332 -15.69 -3.67 -26.27
C GLU A 332 -15.59 -5.17 -26.52
N ALA A 333 -16.63 -5.76 -27.11
CA ALA A 333 -16.68 -7.19 -27.37
C ALA A 333 -15.46 -7.67 -28.18
N ALA A 334 -14.86 -8.75 -27.75
CA ALA A 334 -13.64 -9.34 -28.31
C ALA A 334 -12.39 -8.41 -28.29
N LEU A 335 -12.37 -7.40 -27.44
CA LEU A 335 -11.17 -6.61 -27.24
C LEU A 335 -10.19 -7.35 -26.31
N HIS A 336 -9.00 -7.60 -26.84
CA HIS A 336 -7.89 -8.24 -26.13
C HIS A 336 -6.64 -7.40 -26.19
N ALA A 337 -5.80 -7.49 -25.17
CA ALA A 337 -4.48 -6.87 -25.12
C ALA A 337 -3.42 -7.94 -24.82
N GLY A 338 -2.57 -8.21 -25.82
CA GLY A 338 -1.38 -9.04 -25.65
C GLY A 338 -0.29 -8.29 -24.87
N VAL A 339 0.22 -8.89 -23.82
CA VAL A 339 1.24 -8.28 -22.96
C VAL A 339 2.42 -9.24 -22.83
N SER A 340 3.62 -8.76 -23.16
CA SER A 340 4.86 -9.51 -22.95
C SER A 340 5.61 -9.06 -21.69
N ARG A 341 6.42 -9.95 -21.12
CA ARG A 341 7.32 -9.60 -20.02
C ARG A 341 8.28 -8.47 -20.40
N VAL A 342 8.80 -8.48 -21.62
CA VAL A 342 9.69 -7.41 -22.13
C VAL A 342 8.97 -6.06 -22.16
N LEU A 343 7.70 -6.02 -22.60
CA LEU A 343 6.92 -4.78 -22.58
C LEU A 343 6.72 -4.30 -21.14
N PHE A 344 6.41 -5.21 -20.22
CA PHE A 344 6.25 -4.89 -18.81
C PHE A 344 7.56 -4.35 -18.21
N GLU A 345 8.69 -5.02 -18.42
CA GLU A 345 10.00 -4.59 -17.93
C GLU A 345 10.36 -3.17 -18.42
N ASN A 346 10.15 -2.90 -19.69
CA ASN A 346 10.37 -1.57 -20.25
C ASN A 346 9.42 -0.52 -19.65
N ALA A 347 8.16 -0.87 -19.42
CA ALA A 347 7.17 0.05 -18.86
C ALA A 347 7.50 0.45 -17.41
N ILE A 348 8.08 -0.46 -16.63
CA ILE A 348 8.36 -0.26 -15.20
C ILE A 348 9.76 0.29 -14.92
N GLU A 349 10.65 0.38 -15.90
CA GLU A 349 12.05 0.83 -15.71
C GLU A 349 12.17 2.18 -14.97
N PRO A 350 11.32 3.21 -15.22
CA PRO A 350 11.35 4.44 -14.43
C PRO A 350 11.05 4.22 -12.94
N SER A 351 10.21 3.23 -12.63
CA SER A 351 9.88 2.84 -11.25
C SER A 351 11.04 2.09 -10.60
N LEU A 352 11.68 1.19 -11.33
CA LEU A 352 12.84 0.44 -10.86
C LEU A 352 14.05 1.34 -10.59
N THR A 353 14.28 2.35 -11.40
CA THR A 353 15.32 3.38 -11.17
C THR A 353 15.10 4.12 -9.84
N LYS A 354 13.86 4.39 -9.46
CA LYS A 354 13.56 5.00 -8.16
C LYS A 354 13.81 4.04 -7.01
N VAL A 355 13.49 2.75 -7.16
CA VAL A 355 13.82 1.72 -6.15
C VAL A 355 15.33 1.64 -5.94
N GLU A 356 16.11 1.65 -7.00
CA GLU A 356 17.58 1.70 -6.96
C GLU A 356 18.07 2.94 -6.18
N ALA A 357 17.54 4.12 -6.48
CA ALA A 357 17.87 5.36 -5.77
C ALA A 357 17.56 5.29 -4.27
N LEU A 358 16.46 4.62 -3.88
CA LEU A 358 16.12 4.40 -2.47
C LEU A 358 17.16 3.49 -1.78
N MET A 359 17.59 2.41 -2.43
CA MET A 359 18.61 1.53 -1.88
C MET A 359 19.91 2.30 -1.62
N HIS A 360 20.39 3.07 -2.60
CA HIS A 360 21.59 3.93 -2.45
C HIS A 360 21.42 4.97 -1.33
N GLN A 361 20.25 5.59 -1.23
CA GLN A 361 19.98 6.57 -0.18
C GLN A 361 20.03 5.96 1.22
N ALA A 362 19.44 4.78 1.43
CA ALA A 362 19.48 4.07 2.71
C ALA A 362 20.92 3.68 3.10
N LEU A 363 21.71 3.18 2.15
CA LEU A 363 23.12 2.79 2.37
C LEU A 363 24.01 3.98 2.63
N SER A 364 23.80 5.10 1.94
CA SER A 364 24.52 6.36 2.19
C SER A 364 24.23 6.92 3.58
N GLN A 365 22.97 6.85 4.02
CA GLN A 365 22.60 7.26 5.37
C GLN A 365 23.23 6.34 6.43
N ALA A 366 23.23 5.03 6.21
CA ALA A 366 23.88 4.07 7.10
C ALA A 366 25.38 4.31 7.25
N ALA A 367 26.07 4.66 6.16
CA ALA A 367 27.48 5.02 6.20
C ALA A 367 27.72 6.24 7.10
N LYS A 368 26.88 7.28 7.02
CA LYS A 368 26.97 8.47 7.86
C LYS A 368 26.74 8.15 9.34
N THR A 369 25.76 7.29 9.65
CA THR A 369 25.45 6.84 11.01
C THR A 369 26.66 6.09 11.61
N LEU A 370 27.22 5.14 10.86
CA LEU A 370 28.40 4.37 11.30
C LEU A 370 29.65 5.25 11.47
N ALA A 371 29.82 6.26 10.63
CA ALA A 371 30.92 7.22 10.76
C ALA A 371 30.79 8.09 12.02
N ALA A 372 29.57 8.53 12.35
CA ALA A 372 29.31 9.30 13.56
C ALA A 372 29.56 8.49 14.84
N ASP A 373 29.26 7.19 14.82
CA ASP A 373 29.51 6.27 15.95
C ASP A 373 30.99 5.83 16.09
N GLY A 374 31.90 6.30 15.21
CA GLY A 374 33.29 5.89 15.19
C GLY A 374 33.55 4.45 14.75
N SER A 375 32.54 3.78 14.22
CA SER A 375 32.60 2.38 13.77
C SER A 375 33.21 2.21 12.37
N LEU A 376 33.34 3.30 11.60
CA LEU A 376 34.06 3.34 10.32
C LEU A 376 35.43 3.98 10.51
N ILE A 377 36.41 3.20 10.93
CA ILE A 377 37.83 3.55 10.76
C ILE A 377 38.30 2.85 9.48
N HIS A 378 38.04 3.44 8.33
CA HIS A 378 38.78 3.14 7.11
C HIS A 378 39.54 4.39 6.67
N GLU A 379 40.86 4.30 6.81
CA GLU A 379 41.84 5.22 6.25
C GLU A 379 41.59 5.37 4.74
N ASN A 380 41.59 6.63 4.28
CA ASN A 380 41.57 7.05 2.88
C ASN A 380 40.23 7.02 2.13
N THR A 381 39.32 7.92 2.48
CA THR A 381 38.35 8.43 1.51
C THR A 381 38.28 9.95 1.58
N SER A 382 38.57 10.60 0.44
CA SER A 382 38.36 12.02 0.23
C SER A 382 36.89 12.38 0.43
N ALA A 383 36.62 13.52 1.06
CA ALA A 383 35.30 13.97 1.52
C ALA A 383 34.20 14.13 0.44
N ASP A 384 34.51 13.91 -0.83
CA ASP A 384 33.57 14.07 -1.97
C ASP A 384 32.94 12.78 -2.48
N ASN A 385 33.39 11.59 -2.02
CA ASN A 385 32.73 10.33 -2.26
C ASN A 385 32.23 9.78 -0.92
N ALA A 386 31.00 10.11 -0.54
CA ALA A 386 30.35 9.49 0.62
C ALA A 386 30.29 7.98 0.37
N ALA A 387 31.20 7.23 1.01
CA ALA A 387 31.22 5.78 0.89
C ALA A 387 29.88 5.23 1.35
N GLU A 388 29.23 4.42 0.52
CA GLU A 388 28.05 3.69 0.91
C GLU A 388 28.42 2.59 1.90
N CYS A 389 27.57 2.34 2.88
CA CYS A 389 27.69 1.16 3.73
C CYS A 389 27.48 -0.08 2.86
N LYS A 390 28.45 -0.99 2.83
CA LYS A 390 28.30 -2.27 2.14
C LYS A 390 27.52 -3.24 3.04
N PRO A 391 26.28 -3.64 2.69
CA PRO A 391 25.54 -4.63 3.47
C PRO A 391 26.12 -6.03 3.26
N ASP A 392 25.99 -6.91 4.25
CA ASP A 392 26.38 -8.32 4.13
C ASP A 392 25.35 -9.13 3.35
N VAL A 393 24.08 -8.67 3.32
CA VAL A 393 22.95 -9.34 2.69
C VAL A 393 21.90 -8.31 2.28
N ILE A 394 21.25 -8.54 1.15
CA ILE A 394 20.03 -7.87 0.75
C ILE A 394 18.86 -8.82 1.03
N TYR A 395 17.96 -8.42 1.92
CA TYR A 395 16.74 -9.17 2.24
C TYR A 395 15.55 -8.52 1.56
N VAL A 396 14.92 -9.24 0.62
CA VAL A 396 13.83 -8.74 -0.21
C VAL A 396 12.49 -9.31 0.24
N THR A 397 11.51 -8.46 0.46
CA THR A 397 10.15 -8.81 0.86
C THR A 397 9.10 -7.95 0.16
N GLY A 398 7.83 -8.20 0.47
CA GLY A 398 6.70 -7.53 -0.16
C GLY A 398 6.16 -8.27 -1.38
N GLY A 399 4.83 -8.20 -1.58
CA GLY A 399 4.16 -8.96 -2.64
C GLY A 399 4.62 -8.63 -4.06
N THR A 400 5.04 -7.38 -4.28
CA THR A 400 5.51 -6.90 -5.58
C THR A 400 6.93 -7.41 -5.90
N ALA A 401 7.75 -7.66 -4.88
CA ALA A 401 9.10 -8.21 -5.03
C ALA A 401 9.14 -9.65 -5.59
N ARG A 402 7.98 -10.32 -5.69
CA ARG A 402 7.83 -11.62 -6.36
C ARG A 402 8.08 -11.52 -7.88
N SER A 403 7.97 -10.34 -8.46
CA SER A 403 8.22 -10.13 -9.90
C SER A 403 9.69 -10.40 -10.24
N PRO A 404 9.98 -11.27 -11.24
CA PRO A 404 11.34 -11.54 -11.69
C PRO A 404 12.11 -10.29 -12.12
N ALA A 405 11.43 -9.31 -12.73
CA ALA A 405 12.04 -8.05 -13.16
C ALA A 405 12.55 -7.23 -11.96
N ILE A 406 11.77 -7.17 -10.87
CA ILE A 406 12.16 -6.44 -9.65
C ILE A 406 13.31 -7.15 -8.97
N TYR A 407 13.22 -8.47 -8.83
CA TYR A 407 14.31 -9.27 -8.25
C TYR A 407 15.62 -9.10 -9.02
N ALA A 408 15.57 -9.23 -10.36
CA ALA A 408 16.74 -9.08 -11.21
C ALA A 408 17.37 -7.69 -11.09
N LYS A 409 16.54 -6.63 -11.02
CA LYS A 409 17.03 -5.26 -10.81
C LYS A 409 17.74 -5.12 -9.48
N ILE A 410 17.13 -5.55 -8.38
CA ILE A 410 17.71 -5.47 -7.02
C ILE A 410 19.02 -6.27 -6.94
N ALA A 411 19.04 -7.50 -7.45
CA ALA A 411 20.24 -8.32 -7.47
C ALA A 411 21.34 -7.76 -8.36
N GLY A 412 20.98 -7.08 -9.44
CA GLY A 412 21.93 -6.47 -10.38
C GLY A 412 22.65 -5.24 -9.86
N ILE A 413 22.07 -4.53 -8.85
CA ILE A 413 22.68 -3.32 -8.25
C ILE A 413 23.98 -3.68 -7.49
N TYR A 414 23.96 -4.79 -6.74
CA TYR A 414 25.12 -5.27 -5.97
C TYR A 414 25.35 -6.76 -6.26
N PRO A 415 25.97 -7.12 -7.40
CA PRO A 415 26.10 -8.52 -7.83
C PRO A 415 26.86 -9.43 -6.86
N ASP A 416 27.76 -8.85 -6.06
CA ASP A 416 28.60 -9.57 -5.10
C ASP A 416 27.90 -9.79 -3.74
N ILE A 417 26.70 -9.24 -3.53
CA ILE A 417 25.98 -9.33 -2.27
C ILE A 417 24.86 -10.37 -2.41
N PRO A 418 24.79 -11.36 -1.51
CA PRO A 418 23.74 -12.35 -1.56
C PRO A 418 22.37 -11.74 -1.35
N VAL A 419 21.40 -12.10 -2.19
CA VAL A 419 19.99 -11.70 -2.07
C VAL A 419 19.21 -12.86 -1.48
N VAL A 420 18.57 -12.61 -0.35
CA VAL A 420 17.66 -13.54 0.33
C VAL A 420 16.24 -13.05 0.16
N VAL A 421 15.37 -13.94 -0.30
CA VAL A 421 13.95 -13.63 -0.48
C VAL A 421 13.16 -14.17 0.70
N GLY A 422 12.43 -13.28 1.38
CA GLY A 422 11.51 -13.64 2.46
C GLY A 422 10.16 -14.12 1.97
N ASP A 423 9.29 -14.48 2.89
CA ASP A 423 7.88 -14.69 2.55
C ASP A 423 7.25 -13.36 2.14
N HIS A 424 6.85 -13.26 0.89
CA HIS A 424 6.35 -12.01 0.27
C HIS A 424 5.12 -11.42 0.95
N PHE A 425 4.31 -12.24 1.61
CA PHE A 425 3.04 -11.83 2.22
C PHE A 425 3.00 -12.01 3.74
N GLY A 426 3.77 -12.94 4.26
CA GLY A 426 3.71 -13.39 5.66
C GLY A 426 4.85 -12.88 6.54
N SER A 427 5.98 -12.45 5.98
CA SER A 427 7.18 -12.13 6.78
C SER A 427 6.93 -11.06 7.84
N VAL A 428 6.29 -9.95 7.49
CA VAL A 428 5.95 -8.89 8.45
C VAL A 428 5.01 -9.41 9.53
N THR A 429 3.94 -10.12 9.14
CA THR A 429 2.96 -10.66 10.08
C THR A 429 3.58 -11.73 11.00
N ALA A 430 4.43 -12.60 10.46
CA ALA A 430 5.16 -13.59 11.26
C ALA A 430 6.09 -12.93 12.29
N GLY A 431 6.82 -11.89 11.87
CA GLY A 431 7.68 -11.12 12.75
C GLY A 431 6.91 -10.38 13.84
N LEU A 432 5.80 -9.72 13.50
CA LEU A 432 4.92 -9.09 14.47
C LEU A 432 4.37 -10.11 15.49
N THR A 433 4.02 -11.31 15.03
CA THR A 433 3.53 -12.39 15.90
C THR A 433 4.62 -12.88 16.86
N ARG A 434 5.87 -13.06 16.39
CA ARG A 434 7.02 -13.42 17.24
C ARG A 434 7.30 -12.33 18.27
N TRP A 435 7.21 -11.06 17.87
CA TRP A 435 7.38 -9.95 18.79
C TRP A 435 6.27 -9.92 19.85
N ALA A 436 5.02 -10.14 19.46
CA ALA A 436 3.89 -10.26 20.38
C ALA A 436 4.11 -11.40 21.39
N GLN A 437 4.59 -12.56 20.94
CA GLN A 437 4.94 -13.67 21.84
C GLN A 437 6.03 -13.27 22.85
N LYS A 438 7.06 -12.55 22.39
CA LYS A 438 8.15 -12.09 23.27
C LYS A 438 7.65 -11.10 24.33
N LEU A 439 6.75 -10.20 23.95
CA LEU A 439 6.25 -9.12 24.81
C LEU A 439 5.14 -9.60 25.77
N PHE A 440 4.17 -10.34 25.25
CA PHE A 440 2.93 -10.65 25.95
C PHE A 440 2.88 -12.07 26.53
N ALA A 441 3.79 -12.99 26.14
CA ALA A 441 3.79 -14.36 26.68
C ALA A 441 4.25 -14.45 28.14
N LYS A 442 4.65 -13.35 28.75
CA LYS A 442 5.07 -13.28 30.17
C LYS A 442 3.93 -12.86 31.10
N HIS A 443 2.76 -12.67 30.58
CA HIS A 443 1.52 -12.35 31.27
C HIS A 443 0.46 -13.42 30.94
#